data_6d08401f57e045188e830f9c8cdbd956
#
_entry.id   6d08401f57e045188e830f9c8cdbd956
#
_cell.length_a   1.000
_cell.length_b   1.000
_cell.length_c   1.000
_cell.angle_alpha   90.00
_cell.angle_beta   90.00
_cell.angle_gamma   90.00
#
_symmetry.space_group_name_H-M   'P 1'
#
loop_
_entity.id
_entity.type
_entity.pdbx_description
1 polymer ?
#
loop_
_entity_poly.entity_id
_entity_poly.type
_entity_poly.pdbx_seq_one_letter_code
_entity_poly.pdbx_strand_id
1 'polypeptide(L)'
;MKKLLAMILWLQLDRLSGELKVEQNPLFLSMQEGKNYTIYCNYSTTSDRLYWYRQDPGKSLESLFVLLSNGAVKQEGRLMASLDTKARLSTLHITAAVHDLSATYFCAVDMRDSNYQLIWGAGTKLIIKPDIQN
;
A
#
# COMPACT_ATOMS: atom_id res chain seq x y z
N MET A 1 27.80 21.92 -22.78
CA MET A 1 26.93 22.81 -22.05
C MET A 1 25.45 22.54 -22.32
N LYS A 2 25.04 22.38 -23.57
CA LYS A 2 23.63 22.14 -23.90
C LYS A 2 23.13 20.81 -23.36
N LYS A 3 23.98 19.79 -23.28
CA LYS A 3 23.58 18.49 -22.72
C LYS A 3 23.33 18.52 -21.22
N LEU A 4 24.07 19.33 -20.49
CA LEU A 4 23.88 19.49 -19.04
C LEU A 4 22.56 20.19 -18.71
N LEU A 5 22.22 21.23 -19.48
CA LEU A 5 20.96 21.92 -19.29
C LEU A 5 19.76 21.03 -19.58
N ALA A 6 19.86 20.20 -20.62
CA ALA A 6 18.80 19.26 -20.97
C ALA A 6 18.62 18.21 -19.87
N MET A 7 19.70 17.74 -19.27
CA MET A 7 19.62 16.79 -18.17
C MET A 7 18.97 17.37 -16.92
N ILE A 8 19.28 18.62 -16.58
CA ILE A 8 18.68 19.30 -15.43
C ILE A 8 17.20 19.49 -15.63
N LEU A 9 16.77 19.90 -16.83
CA LEU A 9 15.37 20.03 -17.15
C LEU A 9 14.64 18.70 -17.08
N TRP A 10 15.26 17.65 -17.55
CA TRP A 10 14.69 16.30 -17.54
C TRP A 10 14.46 15.82 -16.10
N LEU A 11 15.42 16.07 -15.22
CA LEU A 11 15.29 15.72 -13.81
C LEU A 11 14.18 16.49 -13.13
N GLN A 12 13.99 17.76 -13.46
CA GLN A 12 12.92 18.56 -12.91
C GLN A 12 11.54 18.09 -13.39
N LEU A 13 11.44 17.73 -14.65
CA LEU A 13 10.20 17.17 -15.19
C LEU A 13 9.87 15.83 -14.57
N ASP A 14 10.90 15.01 -14.35
CA ASP A 14 10.72 13.72 -13.69
C ASP A 14 10.21 13.88 -12.27
N ARG A 15 10.73 14.86 -11.55
CA ARG A 15 10.24 15.17 -10.19
C ARG A 15 8.78 15.61 -10.19
N LEU A 16 8.41 16.45 -11.15
CA LEU A 16 7.04 16.92 -11.25
C LEU A 16 6.07 15.79 -11.59
N SER A 17 6.45 14.93 -12.53
CA SER A 17 5.62 13.79 -12.90
C SER A 17 5.64 12.70 -11.83
N GLY A 18 6.68 12.66 -10.99
CA GLY A 18 6.83 11.66 -9.94
C GLY A 18 6.22 12.04 -8.60
N GLU A 19 5.58 13.23 -8.49
CA GLU A 19 5.04 13.69 -7.22
C GLU A 19 3.86 12.87 -6.72
N LEU A 20 3.14 12.23 -7.62
CA LEU A 20 1.93 11.48 -7.28
C LEU A 20 2.21 10.00 -7.38
N LYS A 21 2.88 9.47 -6.36
CA LYS A 21 3.22 8.06 -6.31
C LYS A 21 2.69 7.43 -5.03
N VAL A 22 2.20 6.22 -5.18
CA VAL A 22 1.87 5.35 -4.06
C VAL A 22 2.70 4.09 -4.23
N GLU A 23 3.56 3.82 -3.26
CA GLU A 23 4.48 2.69 -3.32
C GLU A 23 4.15 1.69 -2.23
N GLN A 24 4.06 0.44 -2.61
CA GLN A 24 3.85 -0.66 -1.68
C GLN A 24 5.10 -1.50 -1.57
N ASN A 25 5.37 -1.96 -0.36
CA ASN A 25 6.54 -2.76 -0.08
C ASN A 25 6.20 -3.79 1.00
N PRO A 26 6.48 -5.06 0.73
CA PRO A 26 6.99 -5.66 -0.50
C PRO A 26 5.91 -5.77 -1.57
N LEU A 27 6.31 -6.01 -2.81
CA LEU A 27 5.36 -6.29 -3.90
C LEU A 27 4.90 -7.74 -3.91
N PHE A 28 5.72 -8.61 -3.38
CA PHE A 28 5.43 -10.03 -3.28
C PHE A 28 5.93 -10.54 -1.94
N LEU A 29 5.11 -11.32 -1.25
CA LEU A 29 5.46 -11.87 0.05
C LEU A 29 4.94 -13.29 0.14
N SER A 30 5.86 -14.24 0.34
CA SER A 30 5.52 -15.64 0.61
C SER A 30 5.92 -15.94 2.04
N MET A 31 4.97 -16.40 2.85
CA MET A 31 5.20 -16.61 4.27
C MET A 31 4.51 -17.87 4.75
N GLN A 32 4.96 -18.38 5.87
CA GLN A 32 4.37 -19.56 6.51
C GLN A 32 3.25 -19.15 7.45
N GLU A 33 2.30 -20.05 7.66
CA GLU A 33 1.24 -19.84 8.64
C GLU A 33 1.82 -19.58 10.04
N GLY A 34 1.10 -18.79 10.80
CA GLY A 34 1.47 -18.48 12.18
C GLY A 34 2.45 -17.33 12.34
N LYS A 35 3.02 -16.83 11.26
CA LYS A 35 3.98 -15.73 11.31
C LYS A 35 3.29 -14.38 11.24
N ASN A 36 4.01 -13.35 11.69
CA ASN A 36 3.55 -11.97 11.65
C ASN A 36 4.32 -11.23 10.57
N TYR A 37 3.62 -10.37 9.83
CA TYR A 37 4.26 -9.55 8.79
C TYR A 37 3.58 -8.20 8.70
N THR A 38 4.30 -7.24 8.13
CA THR A 38 3.76 -5.89 7.90
C THR A 38 4.00 -5.52 6.46
N ILE A 39 2.95 -5.03 5.82
CA ILE A 39 3.00 -4.48 4.47
C ILE A 39 2.94 -2.97 4.60
N TYR A 40 3.77 -2.27 3.84
CA TYR A 40 3.90 -0.82 3.92
C TYR A 40 3.35 -0.16 2.67
N CYS A 41 2.76 1.00 2.87
CA CYS A 41 2.29 1.86 1.80
C CYS A 41 2.79 3.27 2.05
N ASN A 42 3.65 3.76 1.17
CA ASN A 42 4.18 5.13 1.22
C ASN A 42 3.57 5.94 0.09
N TYR A 43 3.26 7.19 0.35
CA TYR A 43 2.75 8.06 -0.69
C TYR A 43 3.47 9.40 -0.67
N SER A 44 3.55 10.03 -1.85
CA SER A 44 4.29 11.29 -2.03
C SER A 44 3.43 12.52 -2.03
N THR A 45 2.11 12.35 -2.06
CA THR A 45 1.17 13.47 -2.04
C THR A 45 0.72 13.78 -0.61
N THR A 46 0.13 14.96 -0.42
CA THR A 46 -0.50 15.30 0.84
C THR A 46 -1.91 14.75 0.87
N SER A 47 -2.19 13.88 1.83
CA SER A 47 -3.52 13.30 2.00
C SER A 47 -3.70 12.86 3.44
N ASP A 48 -4.92 12.97 3.94
CA ASP A 48 -5.30 12.45 5.24
C ASP A 48 -6.23 11.25 5.14
N ARG A 49 -6.39 10.70 3.93
CA ARG A 49 -7.25 9.54 3.66
C ARG A 49 -6.48 8.49 2.91
N LEU A 50 -6.67 7.24 3.32
CA LEU A 50 -6.01 6.12 2.69
C LEU A 50 -6.92 4.90 2.77
N TYR A 51 -6.89 4.09 1.72
CA TYR A 51 -7.77 2.94 1.58
C TYR A 51 -6.96 1.70 1.32
N TRP A 52 -7.30 0.60 1.99
CA TRP A 52 -6.77 -0.72 1.72
C TRP A 52 -7.86 -1.57 1.09
N TYR A 53 -7.52 -2.24 0.02
CA TYR A 53 -8.40 -3.16 -0.70
C TYR A 53 -7.79 -4.54 -0.76
N ARG A 54 -8.65 -5.54 -0.87
CA ARG A 54 -8.23 -6.92 -1.01
C ARG A 54 -8.84 -7.51 -2.26
N GLN A 55 -8.04 -8.27 -3.01
CA GLN A 55 -8.51 -9.00 -4.18
C GLN A 55 -8.09 -10.46 -4.09
N ASP A 56 -9.06 -11.33 -3.94
CA ASP A 56 -8.80 -12.76 -4.00
C ASP A 56 -8.60 -13.21 -5.45
N PRO A 57 -7.87 -14.31 -5.69
CA PRO A 57 -7.61 -14.75 -7.06
C PRO A 57 -8.90 -14.96 -7.85
N GLY A 58 -8.97 -14.32 -9.02
CA GLY A 58 -10.12 -14.43 -9.92
C GLY A 58 -11.37 -13.70 -9.45
N LYS A 59 -11.28 -12.90 -8.40
CA LYS A 59 -12.44 -12.18 -7.85
C LYS A 59 -12.28 -10.69 -7.97
N SER A 60 -13.35 -9.97 -7.68
CA SER A 60 -13.35 -8.50 -7.74
C SER A 60 -12.68 -7.91 -6.49
N LEU A 61 -12.34 -6.64 -6.61
CA LEU A 61 -11.71 -5.89 -5.55
C LEU A 61 -12.72 -5.59 -4.45
N GLU A 62 -12.33 -5.80 -3.20
CA GLU A 62 -13.18 -5.54 -2.03
C GLU A 62 -12.52 -4.50 -1.12
N SER A 63 -13.33 -3.61 -0.55
CA SER A 63 -12.85 -2.64 0.42
C SER A 63 -12.52 -3.36 1.73
N LEU A 64 -11.33 -3.08 2.26
CA LEU A 64 -10.85 -3.72 3.49
C LEU A 64 -10.83 -2.74 4.65
N PHE A 65 -10.12 -1.61 4.48
CA PHE A 65 -10.05 -0.57 5.50
C PHE A 65 -10.14 0.80 4.87
N VAL A 66 -10.84 1.71 5.55
CA VAL A 66 -10.90 3.12 5.19
C VAL A 66 -10.32 3.91 6.35
N LEU A 67 -9.19 4.58 6.12
CA LEU A 67 -8.49 5.36 7.15
C LEU A 67 -8.64 6.84 6.80
N LEU A 68 -9.34 7.59 7.63
CA LEU A 68 -9.79 8.94 7.30
C LEU A 68 -9.08 10.06 8.05
N SER A 69 -8.13 9.74 8.91
CA SER A 69 -7.42 10.78 9.66
C SER A 69 -6.07 10.28 10.14
N ASN A 70 -5.21 11.24 10.49
CA ASN A 70 -3.91 10.92 11.09
C ASN A 70 -4.10 10.15 12.38
N GLY A 71 -3.33 9.09 12.54
CA GLY A 71 -3.41 8.24 13.72
C GLY A 71 -4.53 7.22 13.68
N ALA A 72 -5.30 7.16 12.58
CA ALA A 72 -6.36 6.16 12.45
C ALA A 72 -5.78 4.76 12.53
N VAL A 73 -6.42 3.90 13.31
CA VAL A 73 -6.08 2.49 13.45
C VAL A 73 -7.38 1.70 13.35
N LYS A 74 -7.40 0.71 12.47
CA LYS A 74 -8.55 -0.17 12.33
C LYS A 74 -8.10 -1.61 12.31
N GLN A 75 -8.87 -2.46 12.95
CA GLN A 75 -8.55 -3.87 13.05
C GLN A 75 -9.75 -4.70 12.68
N GLU A 76 -9.50 -5.75 11.92
CA GLU A 76 -10.50 -6.75 11.59
C GLU A 76 -9.81 -8.11 11.56
N GLY A 77 -10.16 -8.96 12.51
CA GLY A 77 -9.54 -10.26 12.64
C GLY A 77 -8.04 -10.14 12.86
N ARG A 78 -7.28 -10.75 11.96
CA ARG A 78 -5.81 -10.79 12.05
C ARG A 78 -5.13 -9.65 11.31
N LEU A 79 -5.92 -8.72 10.78
CA LEU A 79 -5.39 -7.58 10.02
C LEU A 79 -5.61 -6.29 10.80
N MET A 80 -4.58 -5.46 10.83
CA MET A 80 -4.66 -4.15 11.46
C MET A 80 -3.98 -3.13 10.56
N ALA A 81 -4.69 -2.05 10.24
CA ALA A 81 -4.18 -0.98 9.41
C ALA A 81 -4.02 0.29 10.24
N SER A 82 -2.97 1.04 9.96
CA SER A 82 -2.71 2.32 10.61
C SER A 82 -2.30 3.37 9.58
N LEU A 83 -2.52 4.64 9.91
CA LEU A 83 -2.17 5.75 9.04
C LEU A 83 -1.42 6.82 9.82
N ASP A 84 -0.25 7.18 9.30
CA ASP A 84 0.55 8.31 9.79
C ASP A 84 0.68 9.30 8.64
N THR A 85 -0.10 10.36 8.67
CA THR A 85 -0.12 11.34 7.58
C THR A 85 1.13 12.21 7.55
N LYS A 86 1.80 12.37 8.67
CA LYS A 86 3.04 13.15 8.73
C LYS A 86 4.17 12.41 8.05
N ALA A 87 4.25 11.10 8.26
CA ALA A 87 5.23 10.25 7.60
C ALA A 87 4.79 9.82 6.21
N ARG A 88 3.53 10.07 5.84
CA ARG A 88 2.93 9.62 4.59
C ARG A 88 3.08 8.12 4.43
N LEU A 89 2.69 7.42 5.48
CA LEU A 89 2.90 5.98 5.61
C LEU A 89 1.67 5.33 6.21
N SER A 90 1.27 4.23 5.60
CA SER A 90 0.29 3.32 6.18
C SER A 90 0.89 1.95 6.31
N THR A 91 0.53 1.23 7.35
CA THR A 91 0.94 -0.15 7.54
C THR A 91 -0.27 -1.05 7.58
N LEU A 92 -0.13 -2.22 6.97
CA LEU A 92 -1.10 -3.30 7.11
C LEU A 92 -0.39 -4.44 7.81
N HIS A 93 -0.74 -4.65 9.08
CA HIS A 93 -0.09 -5.63 9.94
C HIS A 93 -0.90 -6.91 9.97
N ILE A 94 -0.22 -8.03 9.74
CA ILE A 94 -0.81 -9.36 9.71
C ILE A 94 -0.29 -10.13 10.92
N THR A 95 -1.19 -10.60 11.78
CA THR A 95 -0.83 -11.34 12.99
C THR A 95 -1.22 -12.79 12.83
N ALA A 96 -0.28 -13.70 13.12
CA ALA A 96 -0.50 -15.14 13.10
C ALA A 96 -1.21 -15.57 11.82
N ALA A 97 -0.58 -15.33 10.69
CA ALA A 97 -1.18 -15.46 9.37
C ALA A 97 -1.79 -16.85 9.14
N VAL A 98 -2.96 -16.84 8.52
CA VAL A 98 -3.66 -18.07 8.11
C VAL A 98 -3.82 -18.07 6.60
N HIS A 99 -3.98 -19.25 6.04
CA HIS A 99 -4.05 -19.45 4.60
C HIS A 99 -5.13 -18.58 3.92
N ASP A 100 -6.25 -18.36 4.61
CA ASP A 100 -7.36 -17.59 4.07
C ASP A 100 -7.00 -16.13 3.79
N LEU A 101 -5.87 -15.64 4.32
CA LEU A 101 -5.41 -14.26 4.06
C LEU A 101 -4.61 -14.14 2.78
N SER A 102 -4.35 -15.22 2.05
CA SER A 102 -3.67 -15.19 0.76
C SER A 102 -4.52 -14.43 -0.24
N ALA A 103 -3.99 -13.32 -0.72
CA ALA A 103 -4.69 -12.42 -1.64
C ALA A 103 -3.71 -11.34 -2.10
N THR A 104 -4.16 -10.46 -2.98
CA THR A 104 -3.42 -9.25 -3.33
C THR A 104 -4.04 -8.07 -2.60
N TYR A 105 -3.20 -7.31 -1.90
CA TYR A 105 -3.63 -6.16 -1.11
C TYR A 105 -3.18 -4.89 -1.82
N PHE A 106 -4.13 -3.98 -2.04
CA PHE A 106 -3.87 -2.71 -2.71
C PHE A 106 -4.07 -1.55 -1.76
N CYS A 107 -3.17 -0.60 -1.83
CA CYS A 107 -3.26 0.66 -1.13
C CYS A 107 -3.64 1.74 -2.13
N ALA A 108 -4.55 2.62 -1.74
CA ALA A 108 -4.94 3.75 -2.58
C ALA A 108 -5.06 5.00 -1.72
N VAL A 109 -4.64 6.12 -2.28
CA VAL A 109 -4.62 7.39 -1.57
C VAL A 109 -5.47 8.39 -2.34
N ASP A 110 -6.26 9.15 -1.61
CA ASP A 110 -7.15 10.16 -2.17
C ASP A 110 -6.33 11.41 -2.50
N MET A 111 -6.50 11.94 -3.71
CA MET A 111 -5.88 13.21 -4.08
C MET A 111 -6.66 14.36 -3.46
N ARG A 112 -5.95 15.21 -2.72
CA ARG A 112 -6.59 16.29 -1.97
C ARG A 112 -7.26 17.33 -2.87
N ASP A 113 -6.67 17.57 -4.05
CA ASP A 113 -7.10 18.67 -4.92
C ASP A 113 -7.88 18.19 -6.13
N SER A 114 -8.25 16.95 -6.22
CA SER A 114 -8.94 16.44 -7.40
C SER A 114 -10.31 15.87 -7.06
N ASN A 115 -11.12 15.73 -8.08
CA ASN A 115 -12.49 15.26 -7.97
C ASN A 115 -12.52 13.75 -7.75
N TYR A 116 -12.18 13.33 -6.52
CA TYR A 116 -12.34 11.93 -6.08
C TYR A 116 -11.50 10.91 -6.85
N GLN A 117 -10.33 11.30 -7.32
CA GLN A 117 -9.41 10.36 -7.95
C GLN A 117 -8.53 9.71 -6.91
N LEU A 118 -8.40 8.39 -7.02
CA LEU A 118 -7.51 7.61 -6.19
C LEU A 118 -6.22 7.35 -6.94
N ILE A 119 -5.10 7.44 -6.22
CA ILE A 119 -3.80 7.01 -6.73
C ILE A 119 -3.54 5.64 -6.14
N TRP A 120 -3.31 4.66 -7.01
CA TRP A 120 -3.19 3.26 -6.62
C TRP A 120 -1.75 2.83 -6.49
N GLY A 121 -1.47 2.05 -5.44
CA GLY A 121 -0.24 1.27 -5.37
C GLY A 121 -0.31 0.09 -6.33
N ALA A 122 0.84 -0.53 -6.54
CA ALA A 122 0.94 -1.65 -7.48
C ALA A 122 0.37 -2.97 -6.93
N GLY A 123 0.12 -3.01 -5.63
CA GLY A 123 -0.39 -4.19 -4.97
C GLY A 123 0.72 -5.03 -4.35
N THR A 124 0.38 -5.72 -3.28
CA THR A 124 1.25 -6.71 -2.64
C THR A 124 0.59 -8.06 -2.73
N LYS A 125 1.21 -8.98 -3.47
CA LYS A 125 0.69 -10.34 -3.57
C LYS A 125 1.21 -11.15 -2.39
N LEU A 126 0.28 -11.60 -1.55
CA LEU A 126 0.58 -12.36 -0.35
C LEU A 126 0.19 -13.82 -0.54
N ILE A 127 1.15 -14.70 -0.33
CA ILE A 127 0.92 -16.14 -0.35
C ILE A 127 1.30 -16.69 1.01
N ILE A 128 0.34 -17.32 1.67
CA ILE A 128 0.56 -17.95 2.97
C ILE A 128 0.56 -19.45 2.77
N LYS A 129 1.68 -20.06 3.11
CA LYS A 129 1.88 -21.50 2.94
C LYS A 129 1.59 -22.22 4.24
N PRO A 130 0.99 -23.40 4.17
CA PRO A 130 0.78 -24.19 5.39
C PRO A 130 2.12 -24.55 6.02
N ASP A 131 2.15 -24.54 7.34
CA ASP A 131 3.31 -24.99 8.10
C ASP A 131 3.25 -26.51 8.20
N ILE A 132 3.87 -27.17 7.22
CA ILE A 132 3.91 -28.61 7.16
C ILE A 132 5.11 -29.09 7.96
N GLN A 133 4.85 -29.68 9.10
CA GLN A 133 5.89 -30.33 9.90
C GLN A 133 5.88 -31.82 9.60
N ASN A 134 6.99 -32.28 9.11
CA ASN A 134 7.19 -33.71 8.90
C ASN A 134 8.00 -34.30 10.03
#